data_d8bdad2900b3f44b03bc44b330e845a6
#
_entry.id   d8bdad2900b3f44b03bc44b330e845a6
#
_cell.length_a   1.000
_cell.length_b   1.000
_cell.length_c   1.000
_cell.angle_alpha   90.00
_cell.angle_beta   90.00
_cell.angle_gamma   90.00
#
_symmetry.space_group_name_H-M   'P 1'
#
loop_
_entity.id
_entity.type
_entity.pdbx_description
1 polymer ?
#
loop_
_entity_poly.entity_id
_entity_poly.type
_entity_poly.pdbx_seq_one_letter_code
_entity_poly.pdbx_strand_id
1 'polypeptide(L)'
;MGDMLPFYQKAMAHKNFQIQLPKEGAYLLYFRVASHEYADIRVAIRSFRWFVKYALAEYYLYGIFYGVILIISLYNLLIYSAIREVKYLYYTFYLLSVGLFAMSVDGVGYQYLWWQSPQWNQIAHGVTLFFMIFWSILFSKKFLNLSIRAPRLNKILNVVLGLRIGWFLYVLVFNHSLFQYRNIELIPLVLIFISSIVVFKGGYKPARFFIVAFGFLFSGFILKALLMLSIVPFYIPSYYSLHICFVFEMLFLSFALSDRVRILKSNRDKANQRIIAQHEEASLLKDQMTAKLESLVENRTLELQEKNDLLSQQKVEISEINSLLDLDNWRLRNNIKSIQLERLQNKELTYEEFREVFSDKEACLKSLSNYKWKIAYRCWKCENGTSSVVSVPYSRRCTKCGYQESPTTHTLFHGVRFPLEKAFYIFYETINKDQYSLSQLSEMLGLRKNTISDFKKRIKTQSEIERQHLNEIFKNIEQSVFYEK
;
A
#
# COMPACT_ATOMS: atom_id res chain seq x y z
N MET A 1 -9.51 -39.27 16.88
CA MET A 1 -8.77 -38.00 17.07
C MET A 1 -8.27 -37.53 15.73
N GLY A 2 -8.33 -36.25 15.40
CA GLY A 2 -7.80 -35.75 14.12
C GLY A 2 -8.23 -34.32 13.87
N ASP A 3 -7.60 -33.67 12.89
CA ASP A 3 -7.94 -32.31 12.46
C ASP A 3 -9.18 -32.25 11.55
N MET A 4 -9.86 -33.38 11.37
CA MET A 4 -11.18 -33.49 10.76
C MET A 4 -12.33 -33.14 11.72
N LEU A 5 -12.07 -33.09 13.03
CA LEU A 5 -13.02 -32.71 14.08
C LEU A 5 -12.72 -31.32 14.60
N PRO A 6 -13.74 -30.55 15.02
CA PRO A 6 -13.54 -29.24 15.62
C PRO A 6 -12.52 -29.27 16.77
N PHE A 7 -11.69 -28.25 16.88
CA PHE A 7 -10.57 -28.22 17.80
C PHE A 7 -11.00 -28.42 19.28
N TYR A 8 -12.16 -27.86 19.65
CA TYR A 8 -12.70 -27.97 21.02
C TYR A 8 -13.04 -29.39 21.46
N GLN A 9 -13.13 -30.36 20.52
CA GLN A 9 -13.35 -31.76 20.84
C GLN A 9 -12.06 -32.51 21.24
N LYS A 10 -10.89 -31.85 21.14
CA LYS A 10 -9.64 -32.44 21.66
C LYS A 10 -9.67 -32.50 23.20
N ALA A 11 -9.20 -33.61 23.76
CA ALA A 11 -9.15 -33.81 25.20
C ALA A 11 -8.30 -32.73 25.92
N MET A 12 -7.29 -32.18 25.24
CA MET A 12 -6.50 -31.06 25.72
C MET A 12 -6.35 -30.01 24.60
N ALA A 13 -6.37 -28.76 24.97
CA ALA A 13 -6.23 -27.63 24.08
C ALA A 13 -4.76 -27.46 23.61
N HIS A 14 -4.25 -28.46 22.89
CA HIS A 14 -2.91 -28.46 22.32
C HIS A 14 -2.91 -28.98 20.89
N LYS A 15 -2.00 -28.49 20.04
CA LYS A 15 -1.91 -28.93 18.64
C LYS A 15 -1.59 -30.43 18.49
N ASN A 16 -0.72 -30.97 19.34
CA ASN A 16 -0.36 -32.39 19.33
C ASN A 16 -1.47 -33.23 19.94
N PHE A 17 -1.69 -34.41 19.37
CA PHE A 17 -2.63 -35.36 19.93
C PHE A 17 -2.03 -36.05 21.15
N GLN A 18 -2.80 -36.18 22.22
CA GLN A 18 -2.38 -36.84 23.44
C GLN A 18 -3.28 -38.02 23.72
N ILE A 19 -2.63 -39.10 24.11
CA ILE A 19 -3.29 -40.32 24.56
C ILE A 19 -2.75 -40.59 25.95
N GLN A 20 -3.68 -40.59 26.94
CA GLN A 20 -3.31 -40.97 28.33
C GLN A 20 -3.28 -42.49 28.41
N LEU A 21 -2.14 -42.99 28.84
CA LEU A 21 -2.03 -44.43 29.16
C LEU A 21 -2.41 -44.66 30.61
N PRO A 22 -3.12 -45.75 30.93
CA PRO A 22 -3.34 -46.18 32.31
C PRO A 22 -2.02 -46.37 33.01
N LYS A 23 -2.05 -46.26 34.36
CA LYS A 23 -0.81 -46.25 35.17
C LYS A 23 -0.09 -47.59 35.26
N GLU A 24 -0.79 -48.72 35.03
CA GLU A 24 -0.27 -50.07 35.20
C GLU A 24 -0.68 -50.97 34.05
N GLY A 25 0.20 -51.79 33.55
CA GLY A 25 -0.05 -52.77 32.50
C GLY A 25 0.88 -52.67 31.29
N ALA A 26 0.97 -53.73 30.50
CA ALA A 26 1.63 -53.73 29.21
C ALA A 26 0.53 -53.43 28.15
N TYR A 27 0.75 -52.39 27.33
CA TYR A 27 -0.18 -51.94 26.31
C TYR A 27 0.42 -52.07 24.93
N LEU A 28 -0.37 -52.56 24.01
CA LEU A 28 -0.06 -52.57 22.60
C LEU A 28 -0.93 -51.51 21.93
N LEU A 29 -0.33 -50.44 21.40
CA LEU A 29 -1.04 -49.32 20.78
C LEU A 29 -0.92 -49.42 19.26
N TYR A 30 -2.08 -49.50 18.61
CA TYR A 30 -2.15 -49.47 17.14
C TYR A 30 -2.58 -48.07 16.70
N PHE A 31 -1.79 -47.44 15.87
CA PHE A 31 -2.11 -46.14 15.28
C PHE A 31 -2.45 -46.32 13.81
N ARG A 32 -3.67 -46.00 13.43
CA ARG A 32 -4.05 -45.85 12.04
C ARG A 32 -4.07 -44.38 11.69
N VAL A 33 -3.18 -43.96 10.82
CA VAL A 33 -3.10 -42.57 10.36
C VAL A 33 -3.60 -42.52 8.93
N ALA A 34 -4.58 -41.67 8.66
CA ALA A 34 -5.07 -41.34 7.34
C ALA A 34 -4.80 -39.83 7.13
N SER A 35 -3.98 -39.50 6.17
CA SER A 35 -3.67 -38.12 5.79
C SER A 35 -3.66 -38.02 4.27
N HIS A 36 -4.18 -36.88 3.76
CA HIS A 36 -4.06 -36.57 2.32
C HIS A 36 -2.69 -35.98 1.99
N GLU A 37 -1.91 -35.61 3.01
CA GLU A 37 -0.56 -35.07 2.86
C GLU A 37 0.47 -36.00 3.49
N TYR A 38 1.75 -35.77 3.14
CA TYR A 38 2.85 -36.46 3.81
C TYR A 38 2.84 -36.13 5.31
N ALA A 39 2.67 -37.15 6.12
CA ALA A 39 2.62 -37.00 7.57
C ALA A 39 3.87 -37.60 8.21
N ASP A 40 4.69 -36.76 8.85
CA ASP A 40 5.78 -37.17 9.72
C ASP A 40 5.19 -37.50 11.12
N ILE A 41 5.01 -38.79 11.38
CA ILE A 41 4.38 -39.25 12.62
C ILE A 41 5.46 -39.52 13.63
N ARG A 42 5.48 -38.72 14.69
CA ARG A 42 6.40 -38.88 15.82
C ARG A 42 5.63 -39.23 17.06
N VAL A 43 5.85 -40.43 17.57
CA VAL A 43 5.28 -40.90 18.81
C VAL A 43 6.33 -40.81 19.91
N ALA A 44 6.01 -40.16 21.03
CA ALA A 44 6.91 -40.04 22.17
C ALA A 44 6.15 -40.30 23.47
N ILE A 45 6.64 -41.21 24.29
CA ILE A 45 6.12 -41.43 25.64
C ILE A 45 6.85 -40.50 26.60
N ARG A 46 6.06 -39.65 27.27
CA ARG A 46 6.57 -38.64 28.18
C ARG A 46 5.65 -38.51 29.38
N SER A 47 6.22 -38.05 30.54
CA SER A 47 5.39 -37.71 31.67
C SER A 47 4.53 -36.46 31.41
N PHE A 48 3.36 -36.38 32.07
CA PHE A 48 2.49 -35.22 31.95
C PHE A 48 3.20 -33.91 32.33
N ARG A 49 4.03 -33.96 33.41
CA ARG A 49 4.83 -32.81 33.84
C ARG A 49 5.82 -32.33 32.77
N TRP A 50 6.44 -33.27 32.04
CA TRP A 50 7.30 -32.93 30.90
C TRP A 50 6.50 -32.30 29.79
N PHE A 51 5.33 -32.85 29.44
CA PHE A 51 4.46 -32.33 28.44
C PHE A 51 4.02 -30.88 28.73
N VAL A 52 3.61 -30.58 29.95
CA VAL A 52 3.23 -29.21 30.37
C VAL A 52 4.42 -28.25 30.19
N LYS A 53 5.63 -28.66 30.63
CA LYS A 53 6.83 -27.85 30.47
C LYS A 53 7.18 -27.59 29.00
N TYR A 54 7.05 -28.62 28.18
CA TYR A 54 7.26 -28.53 26.75
C TYR A 54 6.22 -27.58 26.07
N ALA A 55 4.94 -27.77 26.36
CA ALA A 55 3.88 -26.95 25.81
C ALA A 55 4.04 -25.47 26.19
N LEU A 56 4.35 -25.16 27.45
CA LEU A 56 4.62 -23.79 27.90
C LEU A 56 5.80 -23.15 27.11
N ALA A 57 6.91 -23.89 26.99
CA ALA A 57 8.08 -23.41 26.26
C ALA A 57 7.75 -23.20 24.76
N GLU A 58 6.96 -24.10 24.16
CA GLU A 58 6.55 -24.02 22.78
C GLU A 58 5.66 -22.80 22.53
N TYR A 59 4.61 -22.60 23.33
CA TYR A 59 3.73 -21.44 23.19
C TYR A 59 4.46 -20.12 23.51
N TYR A 60 5.43 -20.13 24.41
CA TYR A 60 6.28 -18.97 24.65
C TYR A 60 7.08 -18.58 23.40
N LEU A 61 7.69 -19.57 22.72
CA LEU A 61 8.41 -19.33 21.46
C LEU A 61 7.48 -18.83 20.36
N TYR A 62 6.29 -19.41 20.23
CA TYR A 62 5.27 -18.92 19.29
C TYR A 62 4.84 -17.49 19.62
N GLY A 63 4.63 -17.18 20.90
CA GLY A 63 4.28 -15.84 21.34
C GLY A 63 5.34 -14.81 20.94
N ILE A 64 6.63 -15.12 21.11
CA ILE A 64 7.73 -14.29 20.65
C ILE A 64 7.69 -14.14 19.12
N PHE A 65 7.59 -15.24 18.38
CA PHE A 65 7.60 -15.22 16.93
C PHE A 65 6.45 -14.39 16.34
N TYR A 66 5.21 -14.63 16.76
CA TYR A 66 4.06 -13.88 16.30
C TYR A 66 4.07 -12.44 16.82
N GLY A 67 4.59 -12.21 18.02
CA GLY A 67 4.81 -10.86 18.56
C GLY A 67 5.78 -10.05 17.70
N VAL A 68 6.88 -10.65 17.24
CA VAL A 68 7.83 -10.01 16.32
C VAL A 68 7.15 -9.65 15.00
N ILE A 69 6.35 -10.56 14.41
CA ILE A 69 5.60 -10.30 13.19
C ILE A 69 4.65 -9.11 13.38
N LEU A 70 3.89 -9.08 14.46
CA LEU A 70 2.94 -8.01 14.74
C LEU A 70 3.65 -6.66 14.92
N ILE A 71 4.73 -6.62 15.71
CA ILE A 71 5.48 -5.39 15.97
C ILE A 71 6.09 -4.86 14.65
N ILE A 72 6.73 -5.71 13.86
CA ILE A 72 7.32 -5.29 12.59
C ILE A 72 6.23 -4.86 11.59
N SER A 73 5.09 -5.55 11.56
CA SER A 73 3.95 -5.19 10.70
C SER A 73 3.38 -3.84 11.09
N LEU A 74 3.15 -3.59 12.38
CA LEU A 74 2.65 -2.31 12.88
C LEU A 74 3.65 -1.18 12.60
N TYR A 75 4.93 -1.41 12.85
CA TYR A 75 6.01 -0.46 12.55
C TYR A 75 6.01 -0.06 11.07
N ASN A 76 5.92 -1.03 10.16
CA ASN A 76 5.87 -0.75 8.72
C ASN A 76 4.57 -0.05 8.30
N LEU A 77 3.45 -0.35 8.93
CA LEU A 77 2.19 0.34 8.70
C LEU A 77 2.26 1.81 9.15
N LEU A 78 2.89 2.09 10.29
CA LEU A 78 3.14 3.46 10.76
C LEU A 78 4.07 4.22 9.79
N ILE A 79 5.13 3.58 9.30
CA ILE A 79 6.00 4.19 8.28
C ILE A 79 5.22 4.43 6.98
N TYR A 80 4.36 3.50 6.57
CA TYR A 80 3.49 3.69 5.40
C TYR A 80 2.59 4.92 5.58
N SER A 81 1.96 5.08 6.74
CA SER A 81 1.14 6.24 7.06
C SER A 81 1.92 7.56 6.95
N ALA A 82 3.19 7.57 7.38
CA ALA A 82 4.04 8.75 7.36
C ALA A 82 4.63 9.07 5.97
N ILE A 83 5.10 8.05 5.23
CA ILE A 83 5.85 8.23 3.98
C ILE A 83 4.96 7.97 2.75
N ARG A 84 3.86 7.21 2.90
CA ARG A 84 2.90 6.82 1.86
C ARG A 84 3.51 6.05 0.67
N GLU A 85 4.61 5.36 0.92
CA GLU A 85 5.20 4.48 -0.09
C GLU A 85 4.60 3.07 -0.02
N VAL A 86 3.93 2.65 -1.08
CA VAL A 86 3.20 1.35 -1.22
C VAL A 86 4.04 0.12 -0.86
N LYS A 87 5.36 0.21 -0.92
CA LYS A 87 6.27 -0.90 -0.55
C LYS A 87 6.10 -1.36 0.89
N TYR A 88 5.89 -0.40 1.81
CA TYR A 88 5.66 -0.73 3.23
C TYR A 88 4.36 -1.48 3.42
N LEU A 89 3.32 -1.11 2.65
CA LEU A 89 2.04 -1.80 2.67
C LEU A 89 2.17 -3.23 2.14
N TYR A 90 2.89 -3.42 1.01
CA TYR A 90 3.12 -4.76 0.46
C TYR A 90 3.95 -5.62 1.41
N TYR A 91 4.95 -5.02 2.08
CA TYR A 91 5.73 -5.72 3.09
C TYR A 91 4.89 -6.10 4.30
N THR A 92 4.01 -5.22 4.77
CA THR A 92 3.08 -5.52 5.85
C THR A 92 2.16 -6.70 5.50
N PHE A 93 1.58 -6.71 4.31
CA PHE A 93 0.76 -7.84 3.85
C PHE A 93 1.57 -9.13 3.71
N TYR A 94 2.81 -9.03 3.27
CA TYR A 94 3.72 -10.17 3.25
C TYR A 94 3.94 -10.73 4.66
N LEU A 95 4.29 -9.90 5.63
CA LEU A 95 4.52 -10.29 7.03
C LEU A 95 3.28 -10.95 7.64
N LEU A 96 2.12 -10.34 7.46
CA LEU A 96 0.85 -10.92 7.94
C LEU A 96 0.56 -12.27 7.29
N SER A 97 0.86 -12.40 6.00
CA SER A 97 0.71 -13.67 5.29
C SER A 97 1.69 -14.74 5.77
N VAL A 98 2.94 -14.36 6.10
CA VAL A 98 3.92 -15.26 6.74
C VAL A 98 3.39 -15.72 8.11
N GLY A 99 2.82 -14.79 8.89
CA GLY A 99 2.22 -15.12 10.19
C GLY A 99 1.06 -16.11 10.05
N LEU A 100 0.14 -15.86 9.14
CA LEU A 100 -0.99 -16.75 8.87
C LEU A 100 -0.54 -18.12 8.34
N PHE A 101 0.47 -18.14 7.48
CA PHE A 101 1.06 -19.38 6.99
C PHE A 101 1.70 -20.18 8.14
N ALA A 102 2.52 -19.54 8.95
CA ALA A 102 3.12 -20.18 10.12
C ALA A 102 2.04 -20.70 11.08
N MET A 103 1.00 -19.90 11.38
CA MET A 103 -0.13 -20.32 12.21
C MET A 103 -0.86 -21.55 11.65
N SER A 104 -0.99 -21.66 10.33
CA SER A 104 -1.63 -22.80 9.72
C SER A 104 -0.77 -24.07 9.79
N VAL A 105 0.55 -23.94 9.62
CA VAL A 105 1.51 -25.05 9.70
C VAL A 105 1.73 -25.51 11.15
N ASP A 106 1.78 -24.58 12.09
CA ASP A 106 2.00 -24.86 13.50
C ASP A 106 0.76 -25.41 14.21
N GLY A 107 -0.42 -25.33 13.57
CA GLY A 107 -1.70 -25.71 14.16
C GLY A 107 -2.27 -24.66 15.13
N VAL A 108 -1.57 -23.56 15.36
CA VAL A 108 -2.01 -22.44 16.21
C VAL A 108 -3.22 -21.74 15.59
N GLY A 109 -3.24 -21.60 14.27
CA GLY A 109 -4.38 -21.05 13.55
C GLY A 109 -5.66 -21.85 13.76
N TYR A 110 -5.56 -23.19 13.73
CA TYR A 110 -6.71 -24.05 14.02
C TYR A 110 -7.16 -23.95 15.48
N GLN A 111 -6.26 -23.73 16.38
CA GLN A 111 -6.57 -23.61 17.80
C GLN A 111 -7.28 -22.30 18.15
N TYR A 112 -6.87 -21.17 17.57
CA TYR A 112 -7.29 -19.84 18.03
C TYR A 112 -8.14 -19.06 17.01
N LEU A 113 -7.93 -19.26 15.70
CA LEU A 113 -8.59 -18.45 14.68
C LEU A 113 -9.78 -19.14 14.02
N TRP A 114 -9.68 -20.46 13.69
CA TRP A 114 -10.72 -21.18 12.98
C TRP A 114 -11.06 -22.54 13.61
N TRP A 115 -11.14 -22.60 14.93
CA TRP A 115 -11.35 -23.81 15.73
C TRP A 115 -12.65 -24.58 15.39
N GLN A 116 -13.63 -23.91 14.76
CA GLN A 116 -14.90 -24.50 14.38
C GLN A 116 -14.93 -25.02 12.94
N SER A 117 -13.87 -24.77 12.15
CA SER A 117 -13.88 -25.02 10.71
C SER A 117 -12.77 -26.00 10.29
N PRO A 118 -12.98 -27.32 10.52
CA PRO A 118 -11.99 -28.34 10.13
C PRO A 118 -11.76 -28.38 8.61
N GLN A 119 -12.79 -28.13 7.79
CA GLN A 119 -12.66 -28.08 6.33
C GLN A 119 -11.72 -26.94 5.88
N TRP A 120 -11.86 -25.76 6.49
CA TRP A 120 -10.93 -24.66 6.26
C TRP A 120 -9.51 -25.02 6.67
N ASN A 121 -9.35 -25.71 7.82
CA ASN A 121 -8.02 -26.10 8.30
C ASN A 121 -7.24 -26.96 7.30
N GLN A 122 -7.91 -27.80 6.52
CA GLN A 122 -7.28 -28.65 5.52
C GLN A 122 -6.67 -27.86 4.35
N ILE A 123 -7.28 -26.74 3.98
CA ILE A 123 -6.82 -25.91 2.85
C ILE A 123 -6.07 -24.64 3.30
N ALA A 124 -6.18 -24.31 4.57
CA ALA A 124 -5.66 -23.04 5.13
C ALA A 124 -4.18 -22.82 4.83
N HIS A 125 -3.35 -23.87 4.96
CA HIS A 125 -1.92 -23.76 4.69
C HIS A 125 -1.62 -23.49 3.21
N GLY A 126 -2.36 -24.08 2.29
CA GLY A 126 -2.20 -23.82 0.85
C GLY A 126 -2.63 -22.42 0.47
N VAL A 127 -3.75 -21.95 1.03
CA VAL A 127 -4.25 -20.59 0.80
C VAL A 127 -3.30 -19.54 1.38
N THR A 128 -2.85 -19.73 2.62
CA THR A 128 -1.94 -18.78 3.27
C THR A 128 -0.56 -18.74 2.62
N LEU A 129 -0.07 -19.91 2.16
CA LEU A 129 1.18 -20.02 1.38
C LEU A 129 1.08 -19.26 0.06
N PHE A 130 -0.06 -19.38 -0.65
CA PHE A 130 -0.29 -18.61 -1.86
C PHE A 130 -0.21 -17.11 -1.59
N PHE A 131 -0.89 -16.58 -0.56
CA PHE A 131 -0.85 -15.16 -0.22
C PHE A 131 0.55 -14.71 0.20
N MET A 132 1.30 -15.54 0.93
CA MET A 132 2.68 -15.25 1.29
C MET A 132 3.55 -15.04 0.04
N ILE A 133 3.50 -15.95 -0.92
CA ILE A 133 4.27 -15.84 -2.17
C ILE A 133 3.76 -14.70 -3.05
N PHE A 134 2.45 -14.51 -3.13
CA PHE A 134 1.84 -13.41 -3.88
C PHE A 134 2.38 -12.05 -3.42
N TRP A 135 2.31 -11.78 -2.12
CA TRP A 135 2.81 -10.52 -1.55
C TRP A 135 4.33 -10.41 -1.60
N SER A 136 5.04 -11.53 -1.47
CA SER A 136 6.50 -11.57 -1.65
C SER A 136 6.91 -11.12 -3.05
N ILE A 137 6.24 -11.60 -4.10
CA ILE A 137 6.50 -11.18 -5.48
C ILE A 137 6.20 -9.69 -5.66
N LEU A 138 5.03 -9.21 -5.20
CA LEU A 138 4.64 -7.80 -5.35
C LEU A 138 5.59 -6.87 -4.61
N PHE A 139 5.94 -7.22 -3.37
CA PHE A 139 6.91 -6.49 -2.57
C PHE A 139 8.26 -6.42 -3.27
N SER A 140 8.79 -7.57 -3.68
CA SER A 140 10.12 -7.67 -4.32
C SER A 140 10.19 -6.85 -5.60
N LYS A 141 9.18 -6.92 -6.45
CA LYS A 141 9.10 -6.13 -7.70
C LYS A 141 9.15 -4.62 -7.41
N LYS A 142 8.40 -4.16 -6.41
CA LYS A 142 8.37 -2.74 -6.03
C LYS A 142 9.63 -2.31 -5.31
N PHE A 143 10.14 -3.13 -4.39
CA PHE A 143 11.35 -2.81 -3.62
C PHE A 143 12.58 -2.71 -4.52
N LEU A 144 12.80 -3.72 -5.38
CA LEU A 144 13.94 -3.78 -6.30
C LEU A 144 13.78 -2.88 -7.54
N ASN A 145 12.61 -2.26 -7.73
CA ASN A 145 12.26 -1.49 -8.95
C ASN A 145 12.52 -2.29 -10.23
N LEU A 146 12.06 -3.55 -10.28
CA LEU A 146 12.35 -4.48 -11.38
C LEU A 146 11.86 -3.97 -12.73
N SER A 147 10.80 -3.19 -12.78
CA SER A 147 10.28 -2.60 -14.02
C SER A 147 11.34 -1.74 -14.75
N ILE A 148 12.21 -1.06 -13.99
CA ILE A 148 13.24 -0.16 -14.53
C ILE A 148 14.60 -0.87 -14.58
N ARG A 149 14.97 -1.61 -13.53
CA ARG A 149 16.32 -2.15 -13.35
C ARG A 149 16.55 -3.51 -14.02
N ALA A 150 15.50 -4.33 -14.10
CA ALA A 150 15.55 -5.66 -14.69
C ALA A 150 14.22 -6.02 -15.40
N PRO A 151 13.86 -5.35 -16.51
CA PRO A 151 12.56 -5.49 -17.16
C PRO A 151 12.25 -6.90 -17.64
N ARG A 152 13.28 -7.67 -18.04
CA ARG A 152 13.10 -9.08 -18.44
C ARG A 152 12.65 -9.94 -17.25
N LEU A 153 13.30 -9.82 -16.09
CA LEU A 153 12.92 -10.54 -14.87
C LEU A 153 11.55 -10.09 -14.35
N ASN A 154 11.22 -8.80 -14.48
CA ASN A 154 9.89 -8.31 -14.16
C ASN A 154 8.79 -8.96 -15.01
N LYS A 155 9.03 -9.15 -16.33
CA LYS A 155 8.10 -9.87 -17.22
C LYS A 155 7.94 -11.33 -16.79
N ILE A 156 9.07 -12.02 -16.52
CA ILE A 156 9.05 -13.41 -16.06
C ILE A 156 8.24 -13.55 -14.76
N LEU A 157 8.49 -12.67 -13.77
CA LEU A 157 7.75 -12.68 -12.51
C LEU A 157 6.26 -12.37 -12.69
N ASN A 158 5.88 -11.54 -13.68
CA ASN A 158 4.47 -11.32 -14.01
C ASN A 158 3.81 -12.58 -14.57
N VAL A 159 4.50 -13.30 -15.46
CA VAL A 159 4.01 -14.56 -16.02
C VAL A 159 3.87 -15.60 -14.92
N VAL A 160 4.90 -15.74 -14.07
CA VAL A 160 4.86 -16.66 -12.93
C VAL A 160 3.71 -16.32 -11.98
N LEU A 161 3.51 -15.04 -11.70
CA LEU A 161 2.39 -14.57 -10.86
C LEU A 161 1.04 -14.91 -11.49
N GLY A 162 0.88 -14.68 -12.79
CA GLY A 162 -0.35 -15.02 -13.52
C GLY A 162 -0.64 -16.52 -13.51
N LEU A 163 0.38 -17.35 -13.78
CA LEU A 163 0.27 -18.81 -13.71
C LEU A 163 -0.09 -19.28 -12.30
N ARG A 164 0.50 -18.66 -11.27
CA ARG A 164 0.18 -18.96 -9.85
C ARG A 164 -1.24 -18.61 -9.48
N ILE A 165 -1.74 -17.47 -9.91
CA ILE A 165 -3.14 -17.10 -9.69
C ILE A 165 -4.06 -18.09 -10.38
N GLY A 166 -3.78 -18.43 -11.63
CA GLY A 166 -4.56 -19.43 -12.38
C GLY A 166 -4.54 -20.80 -11.70
N TRP A 167 -3.35 -21.28 -11.28
CA TRP A 167 -3.20 -22.53 -10.53
C TRP A 167 -3.97 -22.50 -9.20
N PHE A 168 -3.83 -21.42 -8.44
CA PHE A 168 -4.53 -21.27 -7.16
C PHE A 168 -6.04 -21.33 -7.32
N LEU A 169 -6.59 -20.62 -8.30
CA LEU A 169 -8.02 -20.64 -8.60
C LEU A 169 -8.49 -22.02 -9.06
N TYR A 170 -7.69 -22.69 -9.89
CA TYR A 170 -7.98 -24.06 -10.31
C TYR A 170 -8.02 -25.01 -9.12
N VAL A 171 -7.01 -24.99 -8.25
CA VAL A 171 -6.94 -25.85 -7.06
C VAL A 171 -8.09 -25.57 -6.08
N LEU A 172 -8.42 -24.28 -5.91
CA LEU A 172 -9.49 -23.86 -5.00
C LEU A 172 -10.88 -24.35 -5.46
N VAL A 173 -11.11 -24.43 -6.78
CA VAL A 173 -12.43 -24.80 -7.33
C VAL A 173 -12.55 -26.28 -7.58
N PHE A 174 -11.51 -26.93 -8.12
CA PHE A 174 -11.62 -28.28 -8.66
C PHE A 174 -11.01 -29.37 -7.78
N ASN A 175 -9.87 -29.12 -7.16
CA ASN A 175 -9.18 -30.19 -6.42
C ASN A 175 -8.24 -29.67 -5.32
N HIS A 176 -8.74 -29.59 -4.11
CA HIS A 176 -8.00 -29.12 -2.93
C HIS A 176 -6.77 -29.99 -2.59
N SER A 177 -6.72 -31.26 -3.00
CA SER A 177 -5.59 -32.13 -2.70
C SER A 177 -4.29 -31.70 -3.40
N LEU A 178 -4.39 -30.88 -4.46
CA LEU A 178 -3.22 -30.34 -5.16
C LEU A 178 -2.45 -29.28 -4.35
N PHE A 179 -2.99 -28.79 -3.23
CA PHE A 179 -2.23 -27.94 -2.30
C PHE A 179 -1.02 -28.64 -1.66
N GLN A 180 -0.95 -29.99 -1.74
CA GLN A 180 0.23 -30.75 -1.27
C GLN A 180 1.52 -30.48 -2.07
N TYR A 181 1.43 -30.03 -3.34
CA TYR A 181 2.59 -29.74 -4.18
C TYR A 181 3.29 -28.42 -3.83
N ARG A 182 3.75 -28.31 -2.57
CA ARG A 182 4.40 -27.11 -2.02
C ARG A 182 5.71 -26.73 -2.71
N ASN A 183 6.40 -27.69 -3.33
CA ASN A 183 7.70 -27.48 -3.98
C ASN A 183 7.62 -26.48 -5.16
N ILE A 184 6.44 -26.29 -5.76
CA ILE A 184 6.21 -25.31 -6.82
C ILE A 184 6.52 -23.88 -6.32
N GLU A 185 6.38 -23.64 -5.02
CA GLU A 185 6.61 -22.34 -4.40
C GLU A 185 8.09 -21.93 -4.34
N LEU A 186 9.00 -22.87 -4.52
CA LEU A 186 10.43 -22.57 -4.62
C LEU A 186 10.77 -21.77 -5.89
N ILE A 187 10.03 -21.98 -6.99
CA ILE A 187 10.29 -21.31 -8.28
C ILE A 187 10.21 -19.77 -8.14
N PRO A 188 9.10 -19.18 -7.66
CA PRO A 188 9.02 -17.73 -7.44
C PRO A 188 10.10 -17.23 -6.49
N LEU A 189 10.39 -17.93 -5.40
CA LEU A 189 11.40 -17.52 -4.42
C LEU A 189 12.80 -17.47 -5.02
N VAL A 190 13.18 -18.50 -5.79
CA VAL A 190 14.48 -18.53 -6.52
C VAL A 190 14.55 -17.39 -7.53
N LEU A 191 13.49 -17.11 -8.27
CA LEU A 191 13.45 -16.00 -9.22
C LEU A 191 13.59 -14.64 -8.53
N ILE A 192 12.97 -14.45 -7.36
CA ILE A 192 13.13 -13.25 -6.53
C ILE A 192 14.59 -13.12 -6.09
N PHE A 193 15.19 -14.21 -5.61
CA PHE A 193 16.60 -14.23 -5.18
C PHE A 193 17.55 -13.87 -6.31
N ILE A 194 17.39 -14.51 -7.48
CA ILE A 194 18.18 -14.18 -8.68
C ILE A 194 17.99 -12.72 -9.07
N SER A 195 16.75 -12.24 -9.03
CA SER A 195 16.43 -10.84 -9.33
C SER A 195 17.16 -9.87 -8.39
N SER A 196 17.27 -10.21 -7.11
CA SER A 196 17.98 -9.40 -6.12
C SER A 196 19.48 -9.32 -6.41
N ILE A 197 20.11 -10.43 -6.81
CA ILE A 197 21.51 -10.51 -7.18
C ILE A 197 21.78 -9.67 -8.45
N VAL A 198 20.94 -9.79 -9.47
CA VAL A 198 21.07 -9.02 -10.72
C VAL A 198 20.97 -7.53 -10.46
N VAL A 199 20.00 -7.12 -9.65
CA VAL A 199 19.80 -5.70 -9.30
C VAL A 199 20.93 -5.17 -8.42
N PHE A 200 21.48 -6.00 -7.53
CA PHE A 200 22.65 -5.63 -6.73
C PHE A 200 23.87 -5.41 -7.61
N LYS A 201 24.16 -6.34 -8.54
CA LYS A 201 25.24 -6.18 -9.54
C LYS A 201 25.04 -4.94 -10.42
N GLY A 202 23.79 -4.53 -10.65
CA GLY A 202 23.42 -3.27 -11.32
C GLY A 202 23.60 -2.01 -10.46
N GLY A 203 24.26 -2.08 -9.29
CA GLY A 203 24.62 -0.95 -8.44
C GLY A 203 23.58 -0.52 -7.41
N TYR A 204 22.49 -1.25 -7.23
CA TYR A 204 21.48 -0.93 -6.23
C TYR A 204 21.87 -1.46 -4.84
N LYS A 205 22.54 -0.64 -4.05
CA LYS A 205 23.08 -1.01 -2.72
C LYS A 205 22.07 -1.63 -1.73
N PRO A 206 20.79 -1.16 -1.60
CA PRO A 206 19.84 -1.75 -0.67
C PRO A 206 19.51 -3.22 -0.95
N ALA A 207 19.74 -3.71 -2.19
CA ALA A 207 19.52 -5.11 -2.55
C ALA A 207 20.43 -6.08 -1.77
N ARG A 208 21.56 -5.63 -1.18
CA ARG A 208 22.45 -6.45 -0.35
C ARG A 208 21.72 -7.09 0.83
N PHE A 209 20.94 -6.29 1.55
CA PHE A 209 20.16 -6.79 2.70
C PHE A 209 19.06 -7.74 2.25
N PHE A 210 18.48 -7.50 1.07
CA PHE A 210 17.50 -8.37 0.45
C PHE A 210 18.09 -9.75 0.11
N ILE A 211 19.31 -9.78 -0.42
CA ILE A 211 20.04 -11.04 -0.70
C ILE A 211 20.29 -11.81 0.59
N VAL A 212 20.74 -11.12 1.65
CA VAL A 212 20.99 -11.74 2.96
C VAL A 212 19.68 -12.30 3.54
N ALA A 213 18.59 -11.53 3.48
CA ALA A 213 17.27 -11.95 3.97
C ALA A 213 16.81 -13.26 3.30
N PHE A 214 16.81 -13.28 1.98
CA PHE A 214 16.44 -14.49 1.22
C PHE A 214 17.46 -15.64 1.39
N GLY A 215 18.72 -15.32 1.64
CA GLY A 215 19.73 -16.31 2.02
C GLY A 215 19.36 -17.05 3.30
N PHE A 216 18.93 -16.32 4.34
CA PHE A 216 18.40 -16.93 5.56
C PHE A 216 17.14 -17.76 5.30
N LEU A 217 16.22 -17.25 4.48
CA LEU A 217 15.01 -17.98 4.12
C LEU A 217 15.36 -19.33 3.44
N PHE A 218 16.25 -19.34 2.46
CA PHE A 218 16.70 -20.57 1.79
C PHE A 218 17.43 -21.50 2.73
N SER A 219 18.28 -20.99 3.63
CA SER A 219 18.95 -21.84 4.63
C SER A 219 17.93 -22.52 5.54
N GLY A 220 16.85 -21.83 5.91
CA GLY A 220 15.75 -22.40 6.68
C GLY A 220 15.02 -23.51 5.93
N PHE A 221 14.73 -23.33 4.65
CA PHE A 221 14.12 -24.37 3.81
C PHE A 221 15.05 -25.58 3.63
N ILE A 222 16.35 -25.36 3.41
CA ILE A 222 17.35 -26.44 3.29
C ILE A 222 17.41 -27.23 4.59
N LEU A 223 17.53 -26.55 5.75
CA LEU A 223 17.55 -27.19 7.06
C LEU A 223 16.28 -28.00 7.31
N LYS A 224 15.10 -27.46 6.94
CA LYS A 224 13.84 -28.17 7.07
C LYS A 224 13.76 -29.39 6.16
N ALA A 225 14.28 -29.31 4.92
CA ALA A 225 14.37 -30.43 4.00
C ALA A 225 15.32 -31.52 4.52
N LEU A 226 16.50 -31.15 5.02
CA LEU A 226 17.45 -32.09 5.62
C LEU A 226 16.88 -32.80 6.85
N LEU A 227 16.05 -32.10 7.62
CA LEU A 227 15.35 -32.65 8.76
C LEU A 227 14.25 -33.65 8.34
N MET A 228 13.52 -33.34 7.25
CA MET A 228 12.53 -34.26 6.65
C MET A 228 13.19 -35.51 6.08
N LEU A 229 14.37 -35.39 5.52
CA LEU A 229 15.17 -36.53 5.02
C LEU A 229 15.88 -37.30 6.15
N SER A 230 15.67 -36.92 7.41
CA SER A 230 16.31 -37.52 8.60
C SER A 230 17.85 -37.48 8.57
N ILE A 231 18.45 -36.57 7.77
CA ILE A 231 19.90 -36.37 7.70
C ILE A 231 20.37 -35.60 8.94
N VAL A 232 19.58 -34.63 9.38
CA VAL A 232 19.83 -33.85 10.61
C VAL A 232 18.98 -34.44 11.73
N PRO A 233 19.59 -34.72 12.89
CA PRO A 233 18.84 -35.24 14.02
C PRO A 233 17.84 -34.19 14.53
N PHE A 234 16.74 -34.70 15.09
CA PHE A 234 15.68 -33.86 15.63
C PHE A 234 16.12 -33.26 16.97
N TYR A 235 16.38 -31.95 16.95
CA TYR A 235 16.52 -31.12 18.14
C TYR A 235 15.49 -30.00 18.11
N ILE A 236 15.14 -29.44 19.26
CA ILE A 236 14.20 -28.33 19.36
C ILE A 236 14.62 -27.16 18.44
N PRO A 237 15.87 -26.67 18.43
CA PRO A 237 16.30 -25.62 17.51
C PRO A 237 16.20 -25.99 16.03
N SER A 238 16.49 -27.26 15.65
CA SER A 238 16.39 -27.68 14.26
C SER A 238 14.95 -27.74 13.76
N TYR A 239 13.99 -28.06 14.63
CA TYR A 239 12.57 -28.05 14.30
C TYR A 239 12.04 -26.63 14.05
N TYR A 240 12.45 -25.67 14.89
CA TYR A 240 12.08 -24.26 14.77
C TYR A 240 13.03 -23.44 13.89
N SER A 241 13.96 -24.07 13.19
CA SER A 241 14.94 -23.40 12.34
C SER A 241 14.29 -22.48 11.29
N LEU A 242 13.16 -22.88 10.72
CA LEU A 242 12.42 -22.10 9.74
C LEU A 242 11.85 -20.82 10.37
N HIS A 243 11.32 -20.90 11.61
CA HIS A 243 10.83 -19.72 12.34
C HIS A 243 11.96 -18.72 12.63
N ILE A 244 13.12 -19.25 13.07
CA ILE A 244 14.31 -18.44 13.32
C ILE A 244 14.77 -17.76 12.01
N CYS A 245 14.82 -18.50 10.91
CA CYS A 245 15.18 -17.95 9.61
C CYS A 245 14.18 -16.91 9.10
N PHE A 246 12.89 -17.09 9.33
CA PHE A 246 11.88 -16.06 9.04
C PHE A 246 12.12 -14.80 9.87
N VAL A 247 12.45 -14.90 11.16
CA VAL A 247 12.75 -13.71 11.98
C VAL A 247 13.94 -12.95 11.41
N PHE A 248 15.04 -13.64 11.07
CA PHE A 248 16.19 -13.00 10.43
C PHE A 248 15.85 -12.39 9.06
N GLU A 249 15.10 -13.11 8.25
CA GLU A 249 14.62 -12.61 6.96
C GLU A 249 13.83 -11.30 7.15
N MET A 250 12.86 -11.26 8.06
CA MET A 250 12.06 -10.07 8.35
C MET A 250 12.91 -8.91 8.86
N LEU A 251 13.88 -9.17 9.73
CA LEU A 251 14.80 -8.14 10.24
C LEU A 251 15.64 -7.56 9.10
N PHE A 252 16.23 -8.39 8.26
CA PHE A 252 17.05 -7.92 7.14
C PHE A 252 16.24 -7.20 6.06
N LEU A 253 15.00 -7.62 5.81
CA LEU A 253 14.10 -6.88 4.93
C LEU A 253 13.71 -5.52 5.53
N SER A 254 13.49 -5.45 6.84
CA SER A 254 13.24 -4.19 7.54
C SER A 254 14.46 -3.26 7.49
N PHE A 255 15.68 -3.81 7.62
CA PHE A 255 16.91 -3.05 7.40
C PHE A 255 17.04 -2.57 5.94
N ALA A 256 16.66 -3.40 4.97
CA ALA A 256 16.66 -3.01 3.56
C ALA A 256 15.72 -1.80 3.30
N LEU A 257 14.54 -1.83 3.90
CA LEU A 257 13.57 -0.73 3.81
C LEU A 257 14.10 0.52 4.51
N SER A 258 14.69 0.39 5.70
CA SER A 258 15.27 1.49 6.48
C SER A 258 16.45 2.13 5.77
N ASP A 259 17.37 1.34 5.20
CA ASP A 259 18.51 1.85 4.42
C ASP A 259 18.05 2.67 3.22
N ARG A 260 16.96 2.26 2.59
CA ARG A 260 16.33 3.03 1.52
C ARG A 260 15.78 4.37 1.98
N VAL A 261 15.09 4.42 3.13
CA VAL A 261 14.62 5.69 3.72
C VAL A 261 15.79 6.62 4.00
N ARG A 262 16.85 6.07 4.58
CA ARG A 262 18.08 6.81 4.85
C ARG A 262 18.67 7.41 3.58
N ILE A 263 18.75 6.63 2.50
CA ILE A 263 19.24 7.11 1.20
C ILE A 263 18.31 8.19 0.64
N LEU A 264 17.00 8.01 0.70
CA LEU A 264 16.02 8.99 0.23
C LEU A 264 16.13 10.28 1.03
N LYS A 265 16.22 10.18 2.37
CA LYS A 265 16.41 11.34 3.25
C LYS A 265 17.72 12.07 2.92
N SER A 266 18.83 11.33 2.81
CA SER A 266 20.13 11.92 2.44
C SER A 266 20.09 12.62 1.07
N ASN A 267 19.41 12.02 0.09
CA ASN A 267 19.28 12.64 -1.24
C ASN A 267 18.39 13.89 -1.18
N ARG A 268 17.32 13.87 -0.39
CA ARG A 268 16.47 15.03 -0.15
C ARG A 268 17.23 16.14 0.56
N ASP A 269 18.00 15.80 1.59
CA ASP A 269 18.81 16.78 2.33
C ASP A 269 19.86 17.42 1.43
N LYS A 270 20.53 16.61 0.58
CA LYS A 270 21.46 17.13 -0.43
C LYS A 270 20.75 18.00 -1.49
N ALA A 271 19.55 17.64 -1.91
CA ALA A 271 18.78 18.47 -2.83
C ALA A 271 18.36 19.79 -2.17
N ASN A 272 17.91 19.74 -0.91
CA ASN A 272 17.58 20.94 -0.14
C ASN A 272 18.81 21.84 0.06
N GLN A 273 19.97 21.27 0.39
CA GLN A 273 21.22 22.05 0.50
C GLN A 273 21.59 22.72 -0.82
N ARG A 274 21.41 22.03 -1.96
CA ARG A 274 21.64 22.65 -3.28
C ARG A 274 20.68 23.80 -3.56
N ILE A 275 19.39 23.62 -3.19
CA ILE A 275 18.38 24.67 -3.34
C ILE A 275 18.74 25.87 -2.45
N ILE A 276 19.15 25.65 -1.21
CA ILE A 276 19.59 26.73 -0.29
C ILE A 276 20.80 27.45 -0.87
N ALA A 277 21.83 26.71 -1.30
CA ALA A 277 23.02 27.31 -1.91
C ALA A 277 22.70 28.12 -3.18
N GLN A 278 21.77 27.60 -4.02
CA GLN A 278 21.31 28.36 -5.20
C GLN A 278 20.52 29.62 -4.82
N HIS A 279 19.72 29.55 -3.73
CA HIS A 279 19.04 30.72 -3.22
C HIS A 279 19.99 31.77 -2.64
N GLU A 280 21.04 31.33 -1.93
CA GLU A 280 22.08 32.22 -1.39
C GLU A 280 22.89 32.89 -2.52
N GLU A 281 23.28 32.11 -3.53
CA GLU A 281 23.96 32.62 -4.72
C GLU A 281 23.09 33.61 -5.50
N ALA A 282 21.80 33.27 -5.69
CA ALA A 282 20.86 34.18 -6.34
C ALA A 282 20.59 35.45 -5.50
N SER A 283 20.59 35.33 -4.15
CA SER A 283 20.49 36.48 -3.26
C SER A 283 21.73 37.39 -3.35
N LEU A 284 22.93 36.81 -3.30
CA LEU A 284 24.18 37.56 -3.47
C LEU A 284 24.25 38.25 -4.84
N LEU A 285 23.84 37.56 -5.91
CA LEU A 285 23.79 38.16 -7.25
C LEU A 285 22.78 39.31 -7.32
N LYS A 286 21.63 39.14 -6.64
CA LYS A 286 20.61 40.19 -6.52
C LYS A 286 21.16 41.40 -5.75
N ASP A 287 21.86 41.17 -4.64
CA ASP A 287 22.45 42.24 -3.83
C ASP A 287 23.58 42.98 -4.59
N GLN A 288 24.41 42.22 -5.33
CA GLN A 288 25.41 42.79 -6.24
C GLN A 288 24.78 43.61 -7.37
N MET A 289 23.68 43.09 -7.98
CA MET A 289 22.93 43.85 -8.98
C MET A 289 22.28 45.09 -8.39
N THR A 290 21.75 44.99 -7.16
CA THR A 290 21.10 46.12 -6.48
C THR A 290 22.15 47.18 -6.15
N ALA A 291 23.32 46.77 -5.61
CA ALA A 291 24.45 47.71 -5.34
C ALA A 291 24.99 48.36 -6.62
N LYS A 292 25.08 47.59 -7.73
CA LYS A 292 25.49 48.10 -9.03
C LYS A 292 24.46 49.05 -9.64
N LEU A 293 23.16 48.74 -9.40
CA LEU A 293 22.07 49.61 -9.82
C LEU A 293 22.04 50.89 -9.01
N GLU A 294 22.26 50.81 -7.68
CA GLU A 294 22.36 51.97 -6.78
C GLU A 294 23.52 52.87 -7.19
N SER A 295 24.72 52.30 -7.44
CA SER A 295 25.88 53.09 -7.94
C SER A 295 25.62 53.72 -9.30
N LEU A 296 24.88 53.05 -10.19
CA LEU A 296 24.51 53.57 -11.49
C LEU A 296 23.45 54.68 -11.39
N VAL A 297 22.51 54.52 -10.45
CA VAL A 297 21.49 55.51 -10.13
C VAL A 297 22.15 56.75 -9.49
N GLU A 298 23.13 56.56 -8.58
CA GLU A 298 23.86 57.63 -7.93
C GLU A 298 24.70 58.42 -8.96
N ASN A 299 25.44 57.75 -9.85
CA ASN A 299 26.18 58.39 -10.93
C ASN A 299 25.27 59.15 -11.91
N ARG A 300 24.10 58.57 -12.23
CA ARG A 300 23.12 59.24 -13.08
C ARG A 300 22.43 60.40 -12.39
N THR A 301 22.21 60.29 -11.06
CA THR A 301 21.61 61.40 -10.30
C THR A 301 22.58 62.59 -10.20
N LEU A 302 23.88 62.33 -10.10
CA LEU A 302 24.92 63.37 -10.17
C LEU A 302 25.00 64.01 -11.57
N GLU A 303 24.93 63.22 -12.65
CA GLU A 303 24.83 63.73 -14.02
C GLU A 303 23.54 64.56 -14.26
N LEU A 304 22.47 64.21 -13.54
CA LEU A 304 21.18 64.88 -13.65
C LEU A 304 21.08 66.18 -12.84
N GLN A 305 21.89 66.31 -11.76
CA GLN A 305 22.02 67.55 -11.02
C GLN A 305 22.70 68.63 -11.85
N GLU A 306 23.56 68.23 -12.82
CA GLU A 306 24.19 69.16 -13.77
C GLU A 306 23.25 69.66 -14.89
N LYS A 307 22.12 69.01 -15.06
CA LYS A 307 21.15 69.36 -16.11
C LYS A 307 19.74 69.65 -15.56
N ASN A 308 19.63 70.69 -14.80
CA ASN A 308 18.38 71.06 -14.05
C ASN A 308 17.13 71.28 -14.88
N ASP A 309 17.22 71.45 -16.18
CA ASP A 309 16.07 71.71 -17.05
C ASP A 309 15.36 70.43 -17.60
N LEU A 310 15.92 69.23 -17.40
CA LEU A 310 15.34 67.97 -17.88
C LEU A 310 14.59 67.20 -16.77
N LEU A 311 14.59 67.66 -15.56
CA LEU A 311 14.08 66.96 -14.35
C LEU A 311 12.56 66.67 -14.38
N SER A 312 11.76 67.44 -15.09
CA SER A 312 10.30 67.23 -15.17
C SER A 312 9.93 66.08 -16.17
N GLN A 313 10.66 65.90 -17.22
CA GLN A 313 10.45 64.82 -18.17
C GLN A 313 10.94 63.45 -17.64
N GLN A 314 12.08 63.47 -16.92
CA GLN A 314 12.67 62.26 -16.36
C GLN A 314 11.92 61.73 -15.13
N LYS A 315 11.16 62.54 -14.42
CA LYS A 315 10.31 62.12 -13.30
C LYS A 315 9.14 61.22 -13.77
N VAL A 316 8.66 61.43 -14.99
CA VAL A 316 7.64 60.58 -15.61
C VAL A 316 8.28 59.25 -16.01
N GLU A 317 9.48 59.27 -16.56
CA GLU A 317 10.24 58.09 -17.02
C GLU A 317 10.65 57.16 -15.86
N ILE A 318 11.09 57.74 -14.72
CA ILE A 318 11.37 56.97 -13.49
C ILE A 318 10.11 56.35 -12.90
N SER A 319 8.94 57.01 -13.01
CA SER A 319 7.66 56.49 -12.55
C SER A 319 7.21 55.30 -13.42
N GLU A 320 7.45 55.34 -14.73
CA GLU A 320 7.17 54.21 -15.63
C GLU A 320 8.10 53.02 -15.37
N ILE A 321 9.38 53.23 -15.13
CA ILE A 321 10.35 52.20 -14.80
C ILE A 321 10.00 51.49 -13.48
N ASN A 322 9.57 52.22 -12.45
CA ASN A 322 9.14 51.64 -11.20
C ASN A 322 7.83 50.80 -11.37
N SER A 323 6.89 51.29 -12.23
CA SER A 323 5.69 50.51 -12.52
C SER A 323 5.98 49.22 -13.29
N LEU A 324 6.98 49.24 -14.19
CA LEU A 324 7.46 48.04 -14.89
C LEU A 324 8.17 47.06 -13.98
N LEU A 325 8.95 47.56 -13.01
CA LEU A 325 9.65 46.77 -12.00
C LEU A 325 8.63 46.06 -11.06
N ASP A 326 7.58 46.78 -10.67
CA ASP A 326 6.48 46.20 -9.89
C ASP A 326 5.71 45.14 -10.70
N LEU A 327 5.53 45.38 -12.02
CA LEU A 327 4.88 44.41 -12.92
C LEU A 327 5.74 43.17 -13.13
N ASP A 328 7.03 43.31 -13.25
CA ASP A 328 7.98 42.19 -13.41
C ASP A 328 8.19 41.41 -12.11
N ASN A 329 8.20 42.11 -10.96
CA ASN A 329 8.17 41.45 -9.64
C ASN A 329 6.86 40.63 -9.46
N TRP A 330 5.72 41.17 -9.89
CA TRP A 330 4.45 40.44 -9.91
C TRP A 330 4.50 39.23 -10.86
N ARG A 331 5.10 39.38 -12.07
CA ARG A 331 5.29 38.27 -13.04
C ARG A 331 6.24 37.20 -12.50
N LEU A 332 7.36 37.58 -11.89
CA LEU A 332 8.31 36.64 -11.28
C LEU A 332 7.69 35.85 -10.12
N ARG A 333 6.92 36.51 -9.27
CA ARG A 333 6.14 35.86 -8.20
C ARG A 333 5.08 34.90 -8.74
N ASN A 334 4.40 35.29 -9.83
CA ASN A 334 3.43 34.43 -10.48
C ASN A 334 4.09 33.24 -11.22
N ASN A 335 5.25 33.44 -11.85
CA ASN A 335 6.01 32.37 -12.50
C ASN A 335 6.56 31.35 -11.49
N ILE A 336 7.03 31.80 -10.32
CA ILE A 336 7.45 30.91 -9.24
C ILE A 336 6.24 30.09 -8.74
N LYS A 337 5.09 30.73 -8.62
CA LYS A 337 3.85 30.09 -8.22
C LYS A 337 3.32 29.10 -9.27
N SER A 338 3.46 29.42 -10.56
CA SER A 338 3.07 28.51 -11.65
C SER A 338 4.01 27.31 -11.76
N ILE A 339 5.32 27.48 -11.59
CA ILE A 339 6.31 26.39 -11.58
C ILE A 339 6.09 25.45 -10.37
N GLN A 340 5.72 26.02 -9.22
CA GLN A 340 5.34 25.22 -8.05
C GLN A 340 4.04 24.44 -8.31
N LEU A 341 3.05 25.08 -8.93
CA LEU A 341 1.77 24.44 -9.34
C LEU A 341 1.98 23.39 -10.43
N GLU A 342 2.82 23.61 -11.41
CA GLU A 342 3.15 22.62 -12.46
C GLU A 342 3.87 21.39 -11.88
N ARG A 343 4.75 21.58 -10.90
CA ARG A 343 5.37 20.46 -10.17
C ARG A 343 4.35 19.66 -9.34
N LEU A 344 3.32 20.32 -8.84
CA LEU A 344 2.21 19.70 -8.11
C LEU A 344 1.19 19.01 -9.04
N GLN A 345 0.98 19.56 -10.25
CA GLN A 345 0.06 19.01 -11.26
C GLN A 345 0.59 17.76 -11.95
N ASN A 346 1.89 17.55 -12.01
CA ASN A 346 2.52 16.37 -12.61
C ASN A 346 2.61 15.15 -11.68
N LYS A 347 2.14 15.27 -10.44
CA LYS A 347 2.03 14.14 -9.53
C LYS A 347 0.70 13.43 -9.77
N GLU A 348 0.72 12.30 -10.46
CA GLU A 348 -0.45 11.45 -10.65
C GLU A 348 -0.94 10.93 -9.30
N LEU A 349 -2.18 11.27 -8.93
CA LEU A 349 -2.84 10.70 -7.75
C LEU A 349 -2.97 9.19 -7.95
N THR A 350 -2.33 8.43 -7.06
CA THR A 350 -2.52 6.98 -7.00
C THR A 350 -3.91 6.65 -6.43
N TYR A 351 -4.37 5.41 -6.58
CA TYR A 351 -5.64 5.00 -5.98
C TYR A 351 -5.63 5.13 -4.45
N GLU A 352 -4.48 4.87 -3.82
CA GLU A 352 -4.29 4.99 -2.37
C GLU A 352 -4.41 6.45 -1.91
N GLU A 353 -3.74 7.38 -2.57
CA GLU A 353 -3.85 8.81 -2.28
C GLU A 353 -5.27 9.33 -2.50
N PHE A 354 -5.95 8.87 -3.56
CA PHE A 354 -7.34 9.20 -3.81
C PHE A 354 -8.26 8.66 -2.71
N ARG A 355 -8.01 7.45 -2.21
CA ARG A 355 -8.76 6.82 -1.14
C ARG A 355 -8.56 7.51 0.21
N GLU A 356 -7.42 8.16 0.46
CA GLU A 356 -7.22 8.94 1.68
C GLU A 356 -8.14 10.17 1.73
N VAL A 357 -8.38 10.79 0.59
CA VAL A 357 -9.28 11.95 0.49
C VAL A 357 -10.75 11.53 0.47
N PHE A 358 -11.07 10.45 -0.25
CA PHE A 358 -12.41 9.86 -0.34
C PHE A 358 -12.44 8.51 0.35
N SER A 359 -12.13 8.52 1.65
CA SER A 359 -12.01 7.31 2.47
C SER A 359 -13.30 6.50 2.54
N ASP A 360 -14.43 7.19 2.49
CA ASP A 360 -15.75 6.62 2.68
C ASP A 360 -16.84 7.36 1.89
N LYS A 361 -18.05 6.79 1.97
CA LYS A 361 -19.24 7.36 1.34
C LYS A 361 -19.56 8.78 1.86
N GLU A 362 -19.23 9.06 3.11
CA GLU A 362 -19.55 10.35 3.74
C GLU A 362 -18.69 11.48 3.17
N ALA A 363 -17.40 11.24 2.98
CA ALA A 363 -16.48 12.16 2.32
C ALA A 363 -16.94 12.50 0.90
N CYS A 364 -17.39 11.49 0.15
CA CYS A 364 -17.94 11.68 -1.19
C CYS A 364 -19.23 12.51 -1.18
N LEU A 365 -20.14 12.23 -0.26
CA LEU A 365 -21.41 12.98 -0.14
C LEU A 365 -21.18 14.43 0.28
N LYS A 366 -20.22 14.69 1.17
CA LYS A 366 -19.81 16.03 1.60
C LYS A 366 -19.33 16.85 0.38
N SER A 367 -18.45 16.27 -0.40
CA SER A 367 -17.89 16.93 -1.60
C SER A 367 -18.96 17.20 -2.65
N LEU A 368 -19.85 16.24 -2.92
CA LEU A 368 -21.01 16.44 -3.81
C LEU A 368 -21.99 17.51 -3.32
N SER A 369 -22.25 17.54 -2.02
CA SER A 369 -23.12 18.54 -1.40
C SER A 369 -22.56 19.94 -1.57
N ASN A 370 -21.27 20.12 -1.25
CA ASN A 370 -20.57 21.38 -1.41
C ASN A 370 -20.56 21.87 -2.84
N TYR A 371 -20.39 20.96 -3.79
CA TYR A 371 -20.42 21.27 -5.20
C TYR A 371 -21.84 21.63 -5.68
N LYS A 372 -22.82 20.75 -5.42
CA LYS A 372 -24.19 20.86 -5.94
C LYS A 372 -24.89 22.12 -5.49
N TRP A 373 -24.63 22.55 -4.28
CA TRP A 373 -25.26 23.72 -3.66
C TRP A 373 -24.28 24.88 -3.39
N LYS A 374 -23.19 24.93 -4.16
CA LYS A 374 -22.13 25.95 -4.06
C LYS A 374 -22.66 27.38 -4.23
N ILE A 375 -23.59 27.61 -5.16
CA ILE A 375 -24.12 28.92 -5.47
C ILE A 375 -25.40 29.16 -4.65
N ALA A 376 -26.41 28.31 -4.80
CA ALA A 376 -27.66 28.35 -4.08
C ALA A 376 -28.41 27.02 -4.20
N TYR A 377 -29.21 26.68 -3.20
CA TYR A 377 -30.17 25.58 -3.31
C TYR A 377 -31.33 25.97 -4.21
N ARG A 378 -31.73 25.10 -5.14
CA ARG A 378 -32.93 25.24 -5.93
C ARG A 378 -33.64 23.89 -5.98
N CYS A 379 -34.87 23.84 -5.50
CA CYS A 379 -35.64 22.60 -5.48
C CYS A 379 -35.99 22.13 -6.89
N TRP A 380 -35.65 20.94 -7.23
CA TRP A 380 -35.96 20.34 -8.54
C TRP A 380 -37.48 20.27 -8.83
N LYS A 381 -38.32 20.12 -7.79
CA LYS A 381 -39.77 19.93 -7.93
C LYS A 381 -40.58 21.22 -8.04
N CYS A 382 -40.17 22.28 -7.33
CA CYS A 382 -40.97 23.52 -7.22
C CYS A 382 -40.14 24.81 -7.31
N GLU A 383 -38.87 24.68 -7.70
CA GLU A 383 -37.90 25.77 -7.88
C GLU A 383 -37.65 26.67 -6.67
N ASN A 384 -38.19 26.33 -5.50
CA ASN A 384 -37.99 27.10 -4.28
C ASN A 384 -36.50 27.15 -3.88
N GLY A 385 -36.00 28.32 -3.48
CA GLY A 385 -34.60 28.55 -3.13
C GLY A 385 -34.25 28.27 -1.66
N THR A 386 -35.19 27.84 -0.82
CA THR A 386 -34.93 27.59 0.61
C THR A 386 -35.04 26.11 0.97
N SER A 387 -34.10 25.64 1.80
CA SER A 387 -34.03 24.26 2.24
C SER A 387 -33.72 24.15 3.73
N SER A 388 -34.14 23.05 4.35
CA SER A 388 -33.74 22.63 5.69
C SER A 388 -32.82 21.40 5.63
N VAL A 389 -31.96 21.25 6.63
CA VAL A 389 -31.12 20.07 6.81
C VAL A 389 -32.01 18.92 7.30
N VAL A 390 -31.73 17.71 6.87
CA VAL A 390 -32.42 16.47 7.26
C VAL A 390 -31.48 15.51 7.96
N SER A 391 -32.05 14.49 8.63
CA SER A 391 -31.30 13.45 9.34
C SER A 391 -30.36 12.62 8.42
N VAL A 392 -30.63 12.61 7.11
CA VAL A 392 -29.74 11.95 6.13
C VAL A 392 -28.56 12.87 5.85
N PRO A 393 -27.32 12.41 6.06
CA PRO A 393 -26.14 13.24 5.91
C PRO A 393 -26.08 13.98 4.57
N TYR A 394 -25.75 15.26 4.60
CA TYR A 394 -25.56 16.14 3.44
C TYR A 394 -26.78 16.27 2.50
N SER A 395 -27.97 15.81 2.90
CA SER A 395 -29.22 15.94 2.13
C SER A 395 -29.97 17.20 2.54
N ARG A 396 -30.77 17.74 1.61
CA ARG A 396 -31.59 18.93 1.83
C ARG A 396 -33.07 18.65 1.58
N ARG A 397 -33.92 19.26 2.33
CA ARG A 397 -35.37 19.17 2.17
C ARG A 397 -35.95 20.56 1.82
N CYS A 398 -36.69 20.61 0.74
CA CYS A 398 -37.36 21.85 0.35
C CYS A 398 -38.38 22.30 1.43
N THR A 399 -38.30 23.55 1.83
CA THR A 399 -39.21 24.10 2.84
C THR A 399 -40.65 24.32 2.32
N LYS A 400 -40.82 24.44 0.98
CA LYS A 400 -42.12 24.67 0.35
C LYS A 400 -42.87 23.38 0.02
N CYS A 401 -42.23 22.40 -0.66
CA CYS A 401 -42.91 21.19 -1.14
C CYS A 401 -42.53 19.92 -0.39
N GLY A 402 -41.61 19.98 0.57
CA GLY A 402 -41.17 18.83 1.35
C GLY A 402 -40.29 17.84 0.58
N TYR A 403 -40.00 18.09 -0.68
CA TYR A 403 -39.13 17.20 -1.48
C TYR A 403 -37.75 17.11 -0.86
N GLN A 404 -37.31 15.87 -0.62
CA GLN A 404 -35.99 15.59 -0.04
C GLN A 404 -35.05 15.17 -1.17
N GLU A 405 -33.91 15.81 -1.21
CA GLU A 405 -32.91 15.61 -2.23
C GLU A 405 -31.55 15.27 -1.61
N SER A 406 -30.98 14.15 -2.04
CA SER A 406 -29.61 13.78 -1.66
C SER A 406 -28.59 14.43 -2.60
N PRO A 407 -27.32 14.56 -2.20
CA PRO A 407 -26.28 15.07 -3.06
C PRO A 407 -26.15 14.32 -4.40
N THR A 408 -26.41 13.02 -4.40
CA THR A 408 -26.29 12.17 -5.60
C THR A 408 -27.49 12.29 -6.55
N THR A 409 -28.65 12.73 -6.08
CA THR A 409 -29.87 12.83 -6.87
C THR A 409 -29.68 13.80 -8.03
N HIS A 410 -30.11 13.44 -9.24
CA HIS A 410 -29.92 14.21 -10.48
C HIS A 410 -28.45 14.46 -10.85
N THR A 411 -27.55 13.62 -10.38
CA THR A 411 -26.14 13.61 -10.79
C THR A 411 -25.80 12.29 -11.46
N LEU A 412 -24.63 12.23 -12.06
CA LEU A 412 -24.04 11.00 -12.62
C LEU A 412 -24.01 9.85 -11.61
N PHE A 413 -23.90 10.17 -10.31
CA PHE A 413 -23.81 9.21 -9.21
C PHE A 413 -25.16 8.72 -8.70
N HIS A 414 -26.26 9.20 -9.28
CA HIS A 414 -27.59 8.75 -8.87
C HIS A 414 -27.83 7.28 -9.20
N GLY A 415 -28.29 6.49 -8.22
CA GLY A 415 -28.65 5.09 -8.41
C GLY A 415 -27.44 4.15 -8.62
N VAL A 416 -26.22 4.57 -8.32
CA VAL A 416 -25.05 3.70 -8.34
C VAL A 416 -25.20 2.62 -7.26
N ARG A 417 -25.04 1.33 -7.66
CA ARG A 417 -25.24 0.15 -6.79
C ARG A 417 -23.94 -0.41 -6.19
N PHE A 418 -22.85 0.24 -6.39
CA PHE A 418 -21.54 -0.09 -5.82
C PHE A 418 -21.00 1.09 -5.00
N PRO A 419 -19.95 0.92 -4.18
CA PRO A 419 -19.43 1.95 -3.28
C PRO A 419 -19.17 3.27 -3.99
N LEU A 420 -19.62 4.37 -3.39
CA LEU A 420 -19.58 5.70 -4.02
C LEU A 420 -18.15 6.19 -4.25
N GLU A 421 -17.24 5.86 -3.35
CA GLU A 421 -15.81 6.17 -3.46
C GLU A 421 -15.18 5.52 -4.71
N LYS A 422 -15.60 4.31 -5.04
CA LYS A 422 -15.16 3.63 -6.26
C LYS A 422 -15.75 4.28 -7.53
N ALA A 423 -17.00 4.73 -7.44
CA ALA A 423 -17.63 5.48 -8.54
C ALA A 423 -16.90 6.80 -8.80
N PHE A 424 -16.48 7.48 -7.72
CA PHE A 424 -15.68 8.70 -7.78
C PHE A 424 -14.33 8.44 -8.44
N TYR A 425 -13.65 7.36 -8.07
CA TYR A 425 -12.37 7.01 -8.69
C TYR A 425 -12.53 6.66 -10.19
N ILE A 426 -13.55 5.89 -10.56
CA ILE A 426 -13.81 5.57 -11.98
C ILE A 426 -14.10 6.84 -12.77
N PHE A 427 -14.84 7.80 -12.21
CA PHE A 427 -15.10 9.08 -12.83
C PHE A 427 -13.82 9.89 -13.01
N TYR A 428 -13.02 10.03 -11.95
CA TYR A 428 -11.73 10.73 -11.95
C TYR A 428 -10.79 10.16 -13.01
N GLU A 429 -10.64 8.84 -13.03
CA GLU A 429 -9.78 8.14 -13.98
C GLU A 429 -10.26 8.31 -15.44
N THR A 430 -11.57 8.22 -15.65
CA THR A 430 -12.15 8.30 -17.00
C THR A 430 -12.00 9.69 -17.63
N ILE A 431 -12.01 10.76 -16.81
CA ILE A 431 -11.95 12.14 -17.32
C ILE A 431 -10.51 12.64 -17.41
N ASN A 432 -9.68 12.33 -16.41
CA ASN A 432 -8.37 12.96 -16.28
C ASN A 432 -7.24 12.12 -16.89
N LYS A 433 -7.37 10.80 -16.93
CA LYS A 433 -6.26 9.90 -17.28
C LYS A 433 -6.63 8.87 -18.36
N ASP A 434 -7.74 8.17 -18.20
CA ASP A 434 -8.22 7.00 -18.99
C ASP A 434 -7.08 5.99 -19.33
N GLN A 435 -6.13 5.82 -18.38
CA GLN A 435 -4.91 5.03 -18.56
C GLN A 435 -5.11 3.56 -18.24
N TYR A 436 -6.03 3.24 -17.32
CA TYR A 436 -6.23 1.87 -16.88
C TYR A 436 -7.25 1.15 -17.77
N SER A 437 -6.87 -0.04 -18.22
CA SER A 437 -7.78 -0.96 -18.87
C SER A 437 -8.92 -1.36 -17.94
N LEU A 438 -10.05 -1.81 -18.52
CA LEU A 438 -11.17 -2.32 -17.73
C LEU A 438 -10.77 -3.49 -16.82
N SER A 439 -9.77 -4.26 -17.21
CA SER A 439 -9.24 -5.38 -16.43
C SER A 439 -8.51 -4.91 -15.18
N GLN A 440 -7.63 -3.93 -15.34
CA GLN A 440 -6.86 -3.33 -14.24
C GLN A 440 -7.76 -2.61 -13.24
N LEU A 441 -8.74 -1.83 -13.72
CA LEU A 441 -9.72 -1.17 -12.86
C LEU A 441 -10.59 -2.19 -12.11
N SER A 442 -10.94 -3.30 -12.76
CA SER A 442 -11.70 -4.38 -12.14
C SER A 442 -10.96 -5.02 -10.97
N GLU A 443 -9.67 -5.26 -11.16
CA GLU A 443 -8.80 -5.87 -10.15
C GLU A 443 -8.53 -4.90 -8.99
N MET A 444 -8.17 -3.65 -9.31
CA MET A 444 -7.86 -2.59 -8.33
C MET A 444 -9.09 -2.25 -7.46
N LEU A 445 -10.26 -2.16 -8.07
CA LEU A 445 -11.48 -1.75 -7.38
C LEU A 445 -12.29 -2.92 -6.84
N GLY A 446 -11.98 -4.16 -7.20
CA GLY A 446 -12.77 -5.33 -6.85
C GLY A 446 -14.21 -5.26 -7.39
N LEU A 447 -14.39 -4.69 -8.60
CA LEU A 447 -15.69 -4.56 -9.27
C LEU A 447 -15.71 -5.37 -10.57
N ARG A 448 -16.88 -5.86 -10.96
CA ARG A 448 -17.05 -6.59 -12.22
C ARG A 448 -16.78 -5.66 -13.41
N LYS A 449 -16.10 -6.15 -14.44
CA LYS A 449 -15.76 -5.39 -15.66
C LYS A 449 -16.98 -4.74 -16.31
N ASN A 450 -18.10 -5.46 -16.37
CA ASN A 450 -19.35 -4.94 -16.92
C ASN A 450 -19.86 -3.73 -16.12
N THR A 451 -19.80 -3.78 -14.79
CA THR A 451 -20.20 -2.65 -13.94
C THR A 451 -19.37 -1.40 -14.21
N ILE A 452 -18.05 -1.56 -14.37
CA ILE A 452 -17.16 -0.45 -14.70
C ILE A 452 -17.43 0.06 -16.13
N SER A 453 -17.59 -0.85 -17.08
CA SER A 453 -17.87 -0.51 -18.47
C SER A 453 -19.17 0.29 -18.62
N ASP A 454 -20.24 -0.17 -17.96
CA ASP A 454 -21.53 0.50 -18.00
C ASP A 454 -21.47 1.89 -17.34
N PHE A 455 -20.73 2.00 -16.24
CA PHE A 455 -20.53 3.29 -15.59
C PHE A 455 -19.65 4.23 -16.44
N LYS A 456 -18.58 3.75 -17.07
CA LYS A 456 -17.77 4.52 -18.04
C LYS A 456 -18.62 4.97 -19.25
N LYS A 457 -19.50 4.12 -19.77
CA LYS A 457 -20.45 4.52 -20.80
C LYS A 457 -21.36 5.64 -20.32
N ARG A 458 -21.91 5.51 -19.11
CA ARG A 458 -22.75 6.54 -18.50
C ARG A 458 -22.01 7.87 -18.35
N ILE A 459 -20.72 7.86 -18.00
CA ILE A 459 -19.88 9.05 -17.94
C ILE A 459 -19.72 9.67 -19.34
N LYS A 460 -19.48 8.85 -20.36
CA LYS A 460 -19.25 9.32 -21.74
C LYS A 460 -20.51 9.84 -22.43
N THR A 461 -21.69 9.39 -22.03
CA THR A 461 -22.98 9.87 -22.55
C THR A 461 -23.45 11.20 -21.96
N GLN A 462 -22.83 11.63 -20.85
CA GLN A 462 -23.13 12.93 -20.24
C GLN A 462 -22.60 14.07 -21.11
N SER A 463 -23.27 15.24 -21.09
CA SER A 463 -22.81 16.41 -21.84
C SER A 463 -21.39 16.83 -21.39
N GLU A 464 -20.62 17.39 -22.30
CA GLU A 464 -19.24 17.81 -22.06
C GLU A 464 -19.18 18.91 -20.96
N ILE A 465 -20.17 19.79 -20.98
CA ILE A 465 -20.30 20.84 -19.94
C ILE A 465 -20.54 20.25 -18.56
N GLU A 466 -21.44 19.27 -18.42
CA GLU A 466 -21.69 18.63 -17.12
C GLU A 466 -20.49 17.83 -16.62
N ARG A 467 -19.74 17.17 -17.52
CA ARG A 467 -18.50 16.47 -17.18
C ARG A 467 -17.42 17.43 -16.68
N GLN A 468 -17.23 18.56 -17.34
CA GLN A 468 -16.28 19.60 -16.93
C GLN A 468 -16.67 20.22 -15.60
N HIS A 469 -17.94 20.53 -15.39
CA HIS A 469 -18.45 21.05 -14.13
C HIS A 469 -18.23 20.06 -12.96
N LEU A 470 -18.53 18.79 -13.14
CA LEU A 470 -18.29 17.78 -12.10
C LEU A 470 -16.78 17.58 -11.82
N ASN A 471 -15.93 17.78 -12.82
CA ASN A 471 -14.47 17.68 -12.62
C ASN A 471 -13.91 18.80 -11.75
N GLU A 472 -14.62 19.91 -11.57
CA GLU A 472 -14.23 20.96 -10.60
C GLU A 472 -14.18 20.44 -9.15
N ILE A 473 -14.95 19.39 -8.82
CA ILE A 473 -14.89 18.73 -7.52
C ILE A 473 -13.46 18.23 -7.26
N PHE A 474 -12.82 17.66 -8.28
CA PHE A 474 -11.51 17.05 -8.17
C PHE A 474 -10.36 18.04 -8.32
N LYS A 475 -10.54 19.13 -9.08
CA LYS A 475 -9.55 20.21 -9.18
C LYS A 475 -9.33 20.92 -7.84
N ASN A 476 -10.37 21.08 -7.05
CA ASN A 476 -10.24 21.67 -5.73
C ASN A 476 -9.55 20.75 -4.70
N ILE A 477 -9.52 19.43 -4.94
CA ILE A 477 -8.87 18.43 -4.07
C ILE A 477 -7.36 18.45 -4.27
N GLU A 478 -6.89 18.56 -5.50
CA GLU A 478 -5.47 18.73 -5.80
C GLU A 478 -4.90 19.94 -5.04
N GLN A 479 -5.71 20.97 -4.81
CA GLN A 479 -5.34 22.11 -4.01
C GLN A 479 -5.43 21.86 -2.48
N SER A 480 -6.41 21.12 -1.99
CA SER A 480 -6.62 20.95 -0.54
C SER A 480 -5.67 19.91 0.08
N VAL A 481 -5.29 18.85 -0.63
CA VAL A 481 -4.35 17.81 -0.13
C VAL A 481 -2.95 18.39 0.11
N PHE A 482 -2.59 19.49 -0.56
CA PHE A 482 -1.27 20.12 -0.44
C PHE A 482 -1.23 21.34 0.47
N TYR A 483 -2.39 21.85 0.94
CA TYR A 483 -2.47 23.02 1.85
C TYR A 483 -2.74 22.66 3.32
N GLU A 484 -3.13 21.40 3.65
CA GLU A 484 -3.33 20.95 5.03
C GLU A 484 -2.08 20.25 5.63
N LYS A 485 -0.93 20.41 5.03
CA LYS A 485 0.39 20.05 5.55
C LYS A 485 1.31 21.26 5.42
#